data_4e56c5244c4f0116cde8b35274d33e01
#
_entry.id   4e56c5244c4f0116cde8b35274d33e01
#
_cell.length_a   1.000
_cell.length_b   1.000
_cell.length_c   1.000
_cell.angle_alpha   90.00
_cell.angle_beta   90.00
_cell.angle_gamma   90.00
#
_symmetry.space_group_name_H-M   'P 1'
#
loop_
_entity.id
_entity.type
_entity.pdbx_description
1 polymer ?
#
loop_
_entity_poly.entity_id
_entity_poly.type
_entity_poly.pdbx_seq_one_letter_code
_entity_poly.pdbx_strand_id
1 'polypeptide(L)'
;MIKAENFNIPEHKPRILIAPLDWGLGHATRCIPIIFTLIHQGCTVFVAAEGPVKTLLQKEFPDLLFIELKGYRVSYSRNKFWMPVKLLLQLPKILFRIYAENRWLKNAVKVNSINAIISDNRMGLFHHKIPCIYITHQLT
;
A
#
# COMPACT_ATOMS: atom_id res chain seq x y z
N MET A 1 -26.59 -15.42 16.34
CA MET A 1 -25.89 -16.54 15.68
C MET A 1 -25.53 -16.10 14.25
N ILE A 2 -24.31 -15.65 14.03
CA ILE A 2 -23.83 -15.21 12.71
C ILE A 2 -23.56 -16.49 11.93
N LYS A 3 -24.37 -16.76 10.91
CA LYS A 3 -24.08 -17.86 9.94
C LYS A 3 -22.75 -17.55 9.26
N ALA A 4 -21.76 -18.41 9.43
CA ALA A 4 -20.60 -18.43 8.59
C ALA A 4 -21.09 -18.75 7.16
N GLU A 5 -21.20 -17.72 6.34
CA GLU A 5 -21.38 -17.89 4.91
C GLU A 5 -20.13 -18.60 4.39
N ASN A 6 -20.34 -19.64 3.60
CA ASN A 6 -19.27 -20.42 2.99
C ASN A 6 -18.36 -19.49 2.19
N PHE A 7 -17.28 -19.05 2.81
CA PHE A 7 -16.19 -18.42 2.09
C PHE A 7 -15.63 -19.49 1.15
N ASN A 8 -15.97 -19.36 -0.11
CA ASN A 8 -15.40 -20.17 -1.17
C ASN A 8 -13.90 -19.86 -1.21
N ILE A 9 -13.10 -20.68 -0.53
CA ILE A 9 -11.64 -20.57 -0.55
C ILE A 9 -11.25 -20.88 -1.99
N PRO A 10 -10.72 -19.90 -2.75
CA PRO A 10 -10.35 -20.16 -4.12
C PRO A 10 -9.26 -21.24 -4.16
N GLU A 11 -9.38 -22.17 -5.08
CA GLU A 11 -8.41 -23.25 -5.33
C GLU A 11 -6.98 -22.74 -5.60
N HIS A 12 -6.87 -21.47 -5.95
CA HIS A 12 -5.60 -20.75 -6.12
C HIS A 12 -5.30 -19.86 -4.92
N LYS A 13 -4.04 -19.90 -4.46
CA LYS A 13 -3.54 -19.03 -3.39
C LYS A 13 -3.90 -17.56 -3.66
N PRO A 14 -4.60 -16.88 -2.75
CA PRO A 14 -4.95 -15.47 -2.94
C PRO A 14 -3.69 -14.62 -3.15
N ARG A 15 -3.73 -13.71 -4.11
CA ARG A 15 -2.63 -12.81 -4.45
C ARG A 15 -2.94 -11.43 -3.89
N ILE A 16 -2.19 -11.00 -2.89
CA ILE A 16 -2.47 -9.79 -2.12
C ILE A 16 -1.35 -8.79 -2.32
N LEU A 17 -1.70 -7.57 -2.67
CA LEU A 17 -0.77 -6.45 -2.76
C LEU A 17 -0.81 -5.64 -1.46
N ILE A 18 0.34 -5.45 -0.84
CA ILE A 18 0.52 -4.55 0.30
C ILE A 18 1.36 -3.35 -0.14
N ALA A 19 0.90 -2.17 0.19
CA ALA A 19 1.56 -0.93 -0.16
C ALA A 19 1.67 0.01 1.03
N PRO A 20 2.80 -0.03 1.76
CA PRO A 20 3.09 0.91 2.83
C PRO A 20 3.39 2.30 2.27
N LEU A 21 3.03 3.34 3.03
CA LEU A 21 3.44 4.70 2.73
C LEU A 21 4.96 4.86 2.93
N ASP A 22 5.59 5.66 2.10
CA ASP A 22 7.04 5.92 2.09
C ASP A 22 7.49 7.02 3.05
N TRP A 23 6.63 7.48 3.96
CA TRP A 23 6.92 8.56 4.93
C TRP A 23 7.60 8.04 6.20
N GLY A 24 8.63 7.23 6.04
CA GLY A 24 9.42 6.67 7.13
C GLY A 24 9.17 5.18 7.36
N LEU A 25 10.07 4.61 8.18
CA LEU A 25 10.10 3.16 8.41
C LEU A 25 8.95 2.63 9.29
N GLY A 26 8.23 3.52 9.99
CA GLY A 26 7.09 3.14 10.83
C GLY A 26 5.96 2.44 10.05
N HIS A 27 5.71 2.86 8.80
CA HIS A 27 4.76 2.22 7.93
C HIS A 27 5.22 0.81 7.50
N ALA A 28 6.51 0.67 7.21
CA ALA A 28 7.11 -0.61 6.87
C ALA A 28 7.03 -1.59 8.05
N THR A 29 7.43 -1.18 9.26
CA THR A 29 7.41 -2.04 10.45
C THR A 29 6.01 -2.50 10.81
N ARG A 30 4.99 -1.67 10.63
CA ARG A 30 3.59 -2.04 10.83
C ARG A 30 3.08 -3.07 9.83
N CYS A 31 3.61 -3.07 8.62
CA CYS A 31 3.26 -4.06 7.61
C CYS A 31 3.88 -5.44 7.87
N ILE A 32 4.97 -5.54 8.63
CA ILE A 32 5.66 -6.82 8.91
C ILE A 32 4.71 -7.88 9.49
N PRO A 33 3.97 -7.65 10.59
CA PRO A 33 3.05 -8.66 11.14
C PRO A 33 1.91 -9.00 10.19
N ILE A 34 1.45 -8.05 9.38
CA ILE A 34 0.40 -8.29 8.40
C ILE A 34 0.92 -9.22 7.30
N ILE A 35 2.09 -8.93 6.75
CA ILE A 35 2.75 -9.76 5.73
C ILE A 35 2.99 -11.18 6.26
N PHE A 36 3.54 -11.29 7.46
CA PHE A 36 3.78 -12.57 8.12
C PHE A 36 2.50 -13.40 8.24
N THR A 37 1.41 -12.79 8.71
CA THR A 37 0.11 -13.45 8.85
C THR A 37 -0.42 -13.94 7.51
N LEU A 38 -0.35 -13.13 6.47
CA LEU A 38 -0.83 -13.48 5.13
C LEU A 38 -0.04 -14.64 4.52
N ILE A 39 1.28 -14.64 4.69
CA ILE A 39 2.14 -15.74 4.23
C ILE A 39 1.75 -17.04 4.96
N HIS A 40 1.53 -16.97 6.29
CA HIS A 40 1.12 -18.14 7.09
C HIS A 40 -0.25 -18.67 6.70
N GLN A 41 -1.14 -17.81 6.22
CA GLN A 41 -2.45 -18.20 5.68
C GLN A 41 -2.38 -18.73 4.23
N GLY A 42 -1.18 -18.85 3.68
CA GLY A 42 -0.97 -19.40 2.34
C GLY A 42 -1.20 -18.41 1.20
N CYS A 43 -1.27 -17.10 1.48
CA CYS A 43 -1.39 -16.08 0.45
C CYS A 43 -0.07 -15.85 -0.28
N THR A 44 -0.15 -15.49 -1.56
CA THR A 44 0.98 -14.92 -2.29
C THR A 44 0.99 -13.41 -2.08
N VAL A 45 2.02 -12.89 -1.44
CA VAL A 45 2.11 -11.48 -1.07
C VAL A 45 3.04 -10.73 -2.01
N PHE A 46 2.55 -9.62 -2.56
CA PHE A 46 3.31 -8.62 -3.32
C PHE A 46 3.46 -7.38 -2.46
N VAL A 47 4.64 -6.78 -2.46
CA VAL A 47 4.91 -5.53 -1.75
C VAL A 47 5.21 -4.43 -2.76
N ALA A 48 4.40 -3.37 -2.74
CA ALA A 48 4.62 -2.18 -3.55
C ALA A 48 5.34 -1.12 -2.72
N ALA A 49 6.63 -0.95 -2.95
CA ALA A 49 7.45 -0.02 -2.19
C ALA A 49 8.68 0.43 -2.98
N GLU A 50 9.30 1.53 -2.53
CA GLU A 50 10.60 2.00 -2.99
C GLU A 50 11.50 2.41 -1.81
N GLY A 51 12.77 2.67 -2.08
CA GLY A 51 13.72 3.26 -1.13
C GLY A 51 13.89 2.48 0.19
N PRO A 52 14.05 3.18 1.33
CA PRO A 52 14.34 2.56 2.63
C PRO A 52 13.26 1.58 3.10
N VAL A 53 12.00 1.84 2.79
CA VAL A 53 10.85 0.95 3.11
C VAL A 53 11.02 -0.39 2.41
N LYS A 54 11.34 -0.36 1.11
CA LYS A 54 11.62 -1.57 0.33
C LYS A 54 12.81 -2.33 0.90
N THR A 55 13.90 -1.62 1.19
CA THR A 55 15.13 -2.23 1.75
C THR A 55 14.87 -2.93 3.08
N LEU A 56 14.09 -2.31 3.97
CA LEU A 56 13.72 -2.92 5.24
C LEU A 56 12.91 -4.20 5.05
N LEU A 57 11.86 -4.13 4.24
CA LEU A 57 10.99 -5.28 4.01
C LEU A 57 11.68 -6.42 3.25
N GLN A 58 12.65 -6.11 2.37
CA GLN A 58 13.47 -7.12 1.71
C GLN A 58 14.41 -7.85 2.67
N LYS A 59 14.89 -7.19 3.72
CA LYS A 59 15.70 -7.85 4.77
C LYS A 59 14.87 -8.81 5.61
N GLU A 60 13.62 -8.39 5.95
CA GLU A 60 12.72 -9.23 6.74
C GLU A 60 12.14 -10.40 5.94
N PHE A 61 11.89 -10.18 4.65
CA PHE A 61 11.24 -11.14 3.76
C PHE A 61 11.98 -11.21 2.41
N PRO A 62 13.12 -11.90 2.31
CA PRO A 62 13.92 -11.95 1.09
C PRO A 62 13.20 -12.56 -0.12
N ASP A 63 12.27 -13.49 0.12
CA ASP A 63 11.57 -14.25 -0.93
C ASP A 63 10.28 -13.59 -1.42
N LEU A 64 9.92 -12.41 -0.89
CA LEU A 64 8.72 -11.70 -1.33
C LEU A 64 8.88 -11.09 -2.72
N LEU A 65 7.74 -10.96 -3.38
CA LEU A 65 7.64 -10.29 -4.67
C LEU A 65 7.51 -8.78 -4.47
N PHE A 66 8.52 -8.03 -4.88
CA PHE A 66 8.53 -6.58 -4.78
C PHE A 66 8.20 -5.94 -6.12
N ILE A 67 7.27 -4.97 -6.10
CA ILE A 67 6.93 -4.14 -7.25
C ILE A 67 7.29 -2.70 -6.89
N GLU A 68 8.00 -2.01 -7.77
CA GLU A 68 8.37 -0.62 -7.52
C GLU A 68 7.16 0.29 -7.62
N LEU A 69 6.88 1.03 -6.56
CA LEU A 69 5.86 2.06 -6.50
C LEU A 69 6.45 3.35 -5.94
N LYS A 70 6.50 4.39 -6.77
CA LYS A 70 7.06 5.69 -6.39
C LYS A 70 6.23 6.35 -5.30
N GLY A 71 6.92 6.92 -4.30
CA GLY A 71 6.31 7.67 -3.22
C GLY A 71 5.79 9.05 -3.63
N TYR A 72 5.03 9.67 -2.73
CA TYR A 72 4.48 11.02 -2.94
C TYR A 72 5.54 12.12 -2.94
N ARG A 73 6.68 11.89 -2.28
CA ARG A 73 7.81 12.83 -2.18
C ARG A 73 7.37 14.24 -1.81
N VAL A 74 6.54 14.34 -0.75
CA VAL A 74 6.06 15.63 -0.22
C VAL A 74 7.20 16.33 0.51
N SER A 75 7.40 17.60 0.17
CA SER A 75 8.40 18.45 0.82
C SER A 75 7.76 19.30 1.89
N TYR A 76 8.18 19.14 3.15
CA TYR A 76 7.73 19.95 4.26
C TYR A 76 8.55 21.24 4.39
N SER A 77 7.90 22.34 4.82
CA SER A 77 8.59 23.59 5.15
C SER A 77 9.09 23.53 6.59
N ARG A 78 10.32 24.01 6.81
CA ARG A 78 10.85 24.22 8.15
C ARG A 78 10.12 25.32 8.92
N ASN A 79 9.44 26.22 8.20
CA ASN A 79 8.77 27.38 8.78
C ASN A 79 7.27 27.13 8.86
N LYS A 80 6.72 27.11 10.08
CA LYS A 80 5.30 26.79 10.35
C LYS A 80 4.32 27.73 9.64
N PHE A 81 4.68 29.01 9.48
CA PHE A 81 3.84 30.01 8.83
C PHE A 81 3.68 29.81 7.31
N TRP A 82 4.69 29.25 6.63
CA TRP A 82 4.69 29.02 5.20
C TRP A 82 4.22 27.60 4.83
N MET A 83 3.97 26.74 5.82
CA MET A 83 3.58 25.37 5.61
C MET A 83 2.24 25.23 4.87
N PRO A 84 1.16 25.97 5.23
CA PRO A 84 -0.11 25.89 4.51
C PRO A 84 0.01 26.33 3.06
N VAL A 85 0.74 27.41 2.79
CA VAL A 85 0.95 27.93 1.43
C VAL A 85 1.74 26.94 0.59
N LYS A 86 2.80 26.36 1.15
CA LYS A 86 3.62 25.36 0.46
C LYS A 86 2.84 24.09 0.18
N LEU A 87 1.98 23.68 1.10
CA LEU A 87 1.10 22.52 0.92
C LEU A 87 0.08 22.79 -0.18
N LEU A 88 -0.55 23.97 -0.18
CA LEU A 88 -1.49 24.39 -1.20
C LEU A 88 -0.86 24.39 -2.61
N LEU A 89 0.36 24.90 -2.74
CA LEU A 89 1.11 24.89 -4.00
C LEU A 89 1.50 23.48 -4.47
N GLN A 90 1.57 22.52 -3.55
CA GLN A 90 1.86 21.10 -3.88
C GLN A 90 0.61 20.28 -4.20
N LEU A 91 -0.60 20.80 -3.94
CA LEU A 91 -1.85 20.08 -4.20
C LEU A 91 -1.94 19.53 -5.63
N PRO A 92 -1.66 20.28 -6.70
CA PRO A 92 -1.72 19.75 -8.06
C PRO A 92 -0.77 18.56 -8.26
N LYS A 93 0.44 18.63 -7.67
CA LYS A 93 1.43 17.55 -7.71
C LYS A 93 0.95 16.30 -6.97
N ILE A 94 0.33 16.50 -5.80
CA ILE A 94 -0.22 15.39 -4.99
C ILE A 94 -1.37 14.72 -5.73
N LEU A 95 -2.31 15.49 -6.28
CA LEU A 95 -3.45 14.98 -7.05
C LEU A 95 -2.99 14.20 -8.29
N PHE A 96 -1.99 14.73 -9.00
CA PHE A 96 -1.41 14.03 -10.14
C PHE A 96 -0.76 12.71 -9.71
N ARG A 97 -0.08 12.68 -8.56
CA ARG A 97 0.50 11.45 -8.01
C ARG A 97 -0.54 10.42 -7.62
N ILE A 98 -1.63 10.85 -6.98
CA ILE A 98 -2.77 9.96 -6.66
C ILE A 98 -3.36 9.35 -7.93
N TYR A 99 -3.55 10.15 -8.97
CA TYR A 99 -4.04 9.67 -10.26
C TYR A 99 -3.07 8.68 -10.91
N ALA A 100 -1.79 9.02 -10.95
CA ALA A 100 -0.75 8.15 -11.50
C ALA A 100 -0.63 6.83 -10.74
N GLU A 101 -0.74 6.87 -9.41
CA GLU A 101 -0.75 5.70 -8.53
C GLU A 101 -1.95 4.79 -8.83
N ASN A 102 -3.13 5.37 -9.01
CA ASN A 102 -4.33 4.59 -9.36
C ASN A 102 -4.20 3.93 -10.73
N ARG A 103 -3.65 4.64 -11.71
CA ARG A 103 -3.38 4.08 -13.04
C ARG A 103 -2.34 2.96 -12.98
N TRP A 104 -1.28 3.15 -12.21
CA TRP A 104 -0.26 2.12 -11.96
C TRP A 104 -0.90 0.88 -11.31
N LEU A 105 -1.75 1.08 -10.30
CA LEU A 105 -2.45 0.00 -9.61
C LEU A 105 -3.29 -0.85 -10.56
N LYS A 106 -4.07 -0.23 -11.43
CA LYS A 106 -4.89 -0.96 -12.41
C LYS A 106 -4.06 -1.88 -13.30
N ASN A 107 -2.86 -1.40 -13.71
CA ASN A 107 -1.93 -2.22 -14.47
C ASN A 107 -1.31 -3.33 -13.61
N ALA A 108 -0.87 -3.03 -12.39
CA ALA A 108 -0.29 -4.00 -11.46
C ALA A 108 -1.27 -5.14 -11.13
N VAL A 109 -2.55 -4.80 -10.89
CA VAL A 109 -3.62 -5.77 -10.65
C VAL A 109 -3.80 -6.71 -11.84
N LYS A 110 -3.82 -6.16 -13.04
CA LYS A 110 -3.98 -6.95 -14.28
C LYS A 110 -2.79 -7.86 -14.55
N VAL A 111 -1.58 -7.33 -14.48
CA VAL A 111 -0.34 -8.07 -14.81
C VAL A 111 -0.05 -9.16 -13.79
N ASN A 112 -0.28 -8.89 -12.51
CA ASN A 112 0.05 -9.82 -11.42
C ASN A 112 -1.16 -10.61 -10.92
N SER A 113 -2.34 -10.45 -11.52
CA SER A 113 -3.58 -11.12 -11.09
C SER A 113 -3.86 -10.92 -9.60
N ILE A 114 -3.75 -9.70 -9.10
CA ILE A 114 -3.98 -9.36 -7.70
C ILE A 114 -5.46 -9.51 -7.35
N ASN A 115 -5.75 -10.16 -6.23
CA ASN A 115 -7.11 -10.43 -5.76
C ASN A 115 -7.59 -9.46 -4.68
N ALA A 116 -6.67 -8.88 -3.92
CA ALA A 116 -6.97 -7.89 -2.89
C ALA A 116 -5.81 -6.92 -2.68
N ILE A 117 -6.11 -5.74 -2.16
CA ILE A 117 -5.14 -4.67 -1.91
C ILE A 117 -5.23 -4.26 -0.45
N ILE A 118 -4.08 -4.12 0.19
CA ILE A 118 -3.94 -3.51 1.52
C ILE A 118 -3.06 -2.27 1.38
N SER A 119 -3.67 -1.12 1.55
CA SER A 119 -3.02 0.19 1.46
C SER A 119 -2.81 0.77 2.84
N ASP A 120 -1.58 1.09 3.20
CA ASP A 120 -1.28 1.82 4.43
C ASP A 120 -1.05 3.29 4.10
N ASN A 121 -2.07 4.11 4.34
CA ASN A 121 -2.10 5.57 4.10
C ASN A 121 -1.79 6.03 2.66
N ARG A 122 -2.02 5.20 1.65
CA ARG A 122 -1.86 5.58 0.23
C ARG A 122 -3.21 5.77 -0.43
N MET A 123 -3.52 7.01 -0.81
CA MET A 123 -4.86 7.42 -1.26
C MET A 123 -5.21 6.97 -2.68
N GLY A 124 -4.22 6.72 -3.53
CA GLY A 124 -4.43 6.30 -4.92
C GLY A 124 -4.73 4.81 -5.10
N LEU A 125 -4.56 4.00 -4.05
CA LEU A 125 -4.70 2.55 -4.13
C LEU A 125 -6.12 2.07 -3.85
N PHE A 126 -7.02 2.38 -4.76
CA PHE A 126 -8.40 1.88 -4.74
C PHE A 126 -8.77 1.26 -6.10
N HIS A 127 -9.60 0.22 -6.06
CA HIS A 127 -10.02 -0.52 -7.25
C HIS A 127 -11.47 -0.95 -7.12
N HIS A 128 -12.25 -0.82 -8.22
CA HIS A 128 -13.69 -1.08 -8.18
C HIS A 128 -14.08 -2.57 -8.24
N LYS A 129 -13.17 -3.43 -8.67
CA LYS A 129 -13.47 -4.85 -8.94
C LYS A 129 -12.89 -5.81 -7.91
N ILE A 130 -11.98 -5.36 -7.06
CA ILE A 130 -11.34 -6.20 -6.04
C ILE A 130 -11.37 -5.48 -4.69
N PRO A 131 -11.41 -6.23 -3.57
CA PRO A 131 -11.42 -5.64 -2.24
C PRO A 131 -10.16 -4.82 -1.97
N CYS A 132 -10.37 -3.64 -1.38
CA CYS A 132 -9.31 -2.73 -0.98
C CYS A 132 -9.48 -2.40 0.50
N ILE A 133 -8.46 -2.69 1.28
CA ILE A 133 -8.39 -2.35 2.71
C ILE A 133 -7.48 -1.13 2.85
N TYR A 134 -7.97 -0.10 3.50
CA TYR A 134 -7.21 1.10 3.82
C TYR A 134 -6.89 1.14 5.31
N ILE A 135 -5.60 1.12 5.63
CA ILE A 135 -5.11 1.22 7.00
C ILE A 135 -4.74 2.68 7.27
N THR A 136 -5.27 3.24 8.33
CA THR A 136 -4.90 4.57 8.82
C THR A 136 -4.68 4.53 10.32
N HIS A 137 -3.84 5.42 10.84
CA HIS A 137 -3.57 5.57 12.26
C HIS A 137 -4.04 6.93 12.80
N GLN A 138 -4.77 7.68 12.01
CA GLN A 138 -5.40 8.92 12.47
C GLN A 138 -6.63 8.57 13.35
N LEU A 139 -6.34 8.18 14.57
CA LEU A 139 -7.29 8.19 15.65
C LEU A 139 -7.15 9.52 16.36
N THR A 140 -8.09 10.39 16.17
CA THR A 140 -8.29 11.58 17.02
C THR A 140 -8.90 11.16 18.32
#